data_cfb6c046e669da91accdb8f92030e6a8
#
_entry.id   cfb6c046e669da91accdb8f92030e6a8
#
_cell.length_a   1.000
_cell.length_b   1.000
_cell.length_c   1.000
_cell.angle_alpha   90.00
_cell.angle_beta   90.00
_cell.angle_gamma   90.00
#
_symmetry.space_group_name_H-M   'P 1'
#
loop_
_entity.id
_entity.type
_entity.pdbx_description
1 polymer ?
#
loop_
_entity_poly.entity_id
_entity_poly.type
_entity_poly.pdbx_seq_one_letter_code
_entity_poly.pdbx_strand_id
1 'polypeptide(L)'
;MQEIKISVIMGVFNPKDEKQFYKAVNSILEQTFCDLEFIIYNDGSDDIYEDLFGKICKLDNRIVYLKSKCNAGLANALNQCIAVAKGNYLARMDADDVALPNRLKRLYDFLEENQEYQWVGSNAKLMSEQGVWGSEAVPVIPVNTDFLRYSPYIHPAVMFRKSVLKAVKGYNKARVTKRCEDYELFMRLHYRGYQGYNIQEDLLLYSEDVYAYKKRKYRYCIQEMCVRYLGFKKLGILKMKTIPYVIKPLLVGLMPAKLRFYIKQRADHYE
;
A
#
# COMPACT_ATOMS: atom_id res chain seq x y z
N MET A 1 -19.77 -21.18 12.14
CA MET A 1 -18.70 -20.17 12.08
C MET A 1 -19.04 -19.23 10.94
N GLN A 2 -19.01 -17.92 11.17
CA GLN A 2 -19.25 -16.92 10.13
C GLN A 2 -18.17 -17.03 9.06
N GLU A 3 -18.54 -16.96 7.78
CA GLU A 3 -17.57 -17.07 6.67
C GLU A 3 -16.76 -15.76 6.57
N ILE A 4 -15.45 -15.84 6.72
CA ILE A 4 -14.56 -14.69 6.57
C ILE A 4 -14.47 -14.32 5.08
N LYS A 5 -14.95 -13.14 4.72
CA LYS A 5 -14.93 -12.61 3.33
C LYS A 5 -13.64 -11.86 3.03
N ILE A 6 -13.20 -11.02 3.97
CA ILE A 6 -12.04 -10.12 3.82
C ILE A 6 -10.96 -10.49 4.82
N SER A 7 -9.71 -10.61 4.36
CA SER A 7 -8.52 -10.56 5.23
C SER A 7 -7.84 -9.22 5.04
N VAL A 8 -7.82 -8.38 6.09
CA VAL A 8 -7.00 -7.17 6.10
C VAL A 8 -5.57 -7.57 6.41
N ILE A 9 -4.59 -7.10 5.62
CA ILE A 9 -3.17 -7.46 5.75
C ILE A 9 -2.33 -6.24 6.07
N MET A 10 -1.55 -6.31 7.16
CA MET A 10 -0.69 -5.23 7.65
C MET A 10 0.68 -5.79 8.06
N GLY A 11 1.75 -5.23 7.49
CA GLY A 11 3.13 -5.49 7.93
C GLY A 11 3.63 -4.34 8.81
N VAL A 12 4.19 -4.65 9.98
CA VAL A 12 4.64 -3.66 10.97
C VAL A 12 6.09 -3.92 11.36
N PHE A 13 6.90 -2.86 11.40
CA PHE A 13 8.26 -2.92 11.93
C PHE A 13 8.58 -1.64 12.71
N ASN A 14 8.89 -1.79 14.01
CA ASN A 14 9.24 -0.71 14.93
C ASN A 14 8.25 0.47 14.84
N PRO A 15 6.98 0.30 15.25
CA PRO A 15 5.95 1.33 15.17
C PRO A 15 6.25 2.45 16.19
N LYS A 16 6.93 3.51 15.74
CA LYS A 16 7.45 4.59 16.60
C LYS A 16 6.35 5.46 17.21
N ASP A 17 5.26 5.66 16.48
CA ASP A 17 4.06 6.35 16.97
C ASP A 17 3.02 5.32 17.36
N GLU A 18 3.00 4.97 18.67
CA GLU A 18 2.03 4.02 19.21
C GLU A 18 0.60 4.51 19.05
N LYS A 19 0.35 5.82 19.23
CA LYS A 19 -1.00 6.40 19.11
C LYS A 19 -1.53 6.26 17.69
N GLN A 20 -0.66 6.54 16.70
CA GLN A 20 -1.04 6.39 15.29
C GLN A 20 -1.26 4.92 14.93
N PHE A 21 -0.45 4.00 15.46
CA PHE A 21 -0.65 2.57 15.26
C PHE A 21 -1.98 2.09 15.86
N TYR A 22 -2.34 2.54 17.08
CA TYR A 22 -3.67 2.27 17.65
C TYR A 22 -4.81 2.81 16.79
N LYS A 23 -4.68 4.05 16.25
CA LYS A 23 -5.68 4.62 15.34
C LYS A 23 -5.83 3.77 14.07
N ALA A 24 -4.72 3.34 13.47
CA ALA A 24 -4.73 2.48 12.30
C ALA A 24 -5.46 1.15 12.57
N VAL A 25 -5.15 0.50 13.69
CA VAL A 25 -5.79 -0.76 14.08
C VAL A 25 -7.28 -0.56 14.35
N ASN A 26 -7.66 0.42 15.17
CA ASN A 26 -9.06 0.69 15.49
C ASN A 26 -9.87 1.04 14.25
N SER A 27 -9.32 1.78 13.30
CA SER A 27 -10.01 2.12 12.06
C SER A 27 -10.42 0.90 11.22
N ILE A 28 -9.72 -0.23 11.38
CA ILE A 28 -10.09 -1.51 10.76
C ILE A 28 -11.11 -2.26 11.60
N LEU A 29 -10.96 -2.24 12.93
CA LEU A 29 -11.89 -2.93 13.83
C LEU A 29 -13.29 -2.28 13.83
N GLU A 30 -13.35 -0.98 13.58
CA GLU A 30 -14.57 -0.15 13.54
C GLU A 30 -15.19 -0.04 12.14
N GLN A 31 -14.74 -0.83 11.17
CA GLN A 31 -15.35 -0.85 9.83
C GLN A 31 -16.80 -1.32 9.87
N THR A 32 -17.65 -0.74 9.02
CA THR A 32 -19.06 -1.17 8.87
C THR A 32 -19.22 -2.59 8.32
N PHE A 33 -18.17 -3.12 7.67
CA PHE A 33 -18.11 -4.50 7.20
C PHE A 33 -17.46 -5.38 8.27
N CYS A 34 -18.20 -6.36 8.82
CA CYS A 34 -17.78 -7.13 9.99
C CYS A 34 -17.19 -8.52 9.67
N ASP A 35 -17.46 -9.10 8.49
CA ASP A 35 -17.02 -10.45 8.09
C ASP A 35 -15.54 -10.47 7.68
N LEU A 36 -14.68 -10.05 8.59
CA LEU A 36 -13.26 -9.88 8.35
C LEU A 36 -12.39 -10.58 9.41
N GLU A 37 -11.16 -10.92 9.03
CA GLU A 37 -10.03 -11.10 9.91
C GLU A 37 -8.98 -10.00 9.65
N PHE A 38 -8.23 -9.64 10.69
CA PHE A 38 -7.17 -8.64 10.58
C PHE A 38 -5.82 -9.26 10.90
N ILE A 39 -5.01 -9.49 9.88
CA ILE A 39 -3.70 -10.13 10.00
C ILE A 39 -2.62 -9.06 10.16
N ILE A 40 -2.02 -9.00 11.35
CA ILE A 40 -0.93 -8.11 11.68
C ILE A 40 0.36 -8.93 11.76
N TYR A 41 1.31 -8.63 10.86
CA TYR A 41 2.61 -9.28 10.83
C TYR A 41 3.68 -8.35 11.42
N ASN A 42 4.21 -8.70 12.60
CA ASN A 42 5.38 -8.07 13.19
C ASN A 42 6.64 -8.59 12.49
N ASP A 43 7.25 -7.74 11.66
CA ASP A 43 8.44 -8.08 10.85
C ASP A 43 9.75 -7.95 11.66
N GLY A 44 9.78 -8.55 12.85
CA GLY A 44 10.96 -8.59 13.72
C GLY A 44 11.26 -7.25 14.37
N SER A 45 10.24 -6.60 14.93
CA SER A 45 10.43 -5.39 15.74
C SER A 45 11.24 -5.69 17.01
N ASP A 46 11.91 -4.65 17.51
CA ASP A 46 12.70 -4.69 18.73
C ASP A 46 11.82 -5.06 19.96
N ASP A 47 12.41 -5.68 20.96
CA ASP A 47 11.68 -6.21 22.14
C ASP A 47 10.92 -5.13 22.93
N ILE A 48 11.34 -3.87 22.85
CA ILE A 48 10.63 -2.75 23.47
C ILE A 48 9.17 -2.58 22.99
N TYR A 49 8.81 -3.15 21.84
CA TYR A 49 7.45 -3.11 21.28
C TYR A 49 6.59 -4.33 21.64
N GLU A 50 7.10 -5.32 22.40
CA GLU A 50 6.36 -6.54 22.75
C GLU A 50 5.05 -6.23 23.49
N ASP A 51 5.11 -5.34 24.49
CA ASP A 51 3.94 -4.90 25.26
C ASP A 51 2.88 -4.24 24.35
N LEU A 52 3.32 -3.43 23.41
CA LEU A 52 2.43 -2.77 22.45
C LEU A 52 1.68 -3.81 21.61
N PHE A 53 2.39 -4.75 20.99
CA PHE A 53 1.77 -5.82 20.22
C PHE A 53 0.86 -6.69 21.09
N GLY A 54 1.27 -7.00 22.33
CA GLY A 54 0.45 -7.75 23.29
C GLY A 54 -0.87 -7.05 23.64
N LYS A 55 -0.88 -5.72 23.75
CA LYS A 55 -2.08 -4.92 23.94
C LYS A 55 -2.96 -4.90 22.68
N ILE A 56 -2.37 -4.70 21.51
CA ILE A 56 -3.08 -4.71 20.22
C ILE A 56 -3.81 -6.04 20.01
N CYS A 57 -3.16 -7.18 20.25
CA CYS A 57 -3.77 -8.51 20.09
C CYS A 57 -4.99 -8.75 20.99
N LYS A 58 -5.11 -8.03 22.09
CA LYS A 58 -6.24 -8.15 23.04
C LYS A 58 -7.43 -7.25 22.70
N LEU A 59 -7.31 -6.35 21.71
CA LEU A 59 -8.38 -5.43 21.34
C LEU A 59 -9.58 -6.14 20.73
N ASP A 60 -9.35 -7.17 19.90
CA ASP A 60 -10.42 -7.84 19.18
C ASP A 60 -9.99 -9.28 18.78
N ASN A 61 -10.92 -10.22 18.82
CA ASN A 61 -10.68 -11.62 18.46
C ASN A 61 -10.52 -11.86 16.95
N ARG A 62 -10.85 -10.88 16.12
CA ARG A 62 -10.61 -10.92 14.68
C ARG A 62 -9.15 -10.68 14.30
N ILE A 63 -8.31 -10.25 15.25
CA ILE A 63 -6.88 -10.04 15.03
C ILE A 63 -6.13 -11.37 15.01
N VAL A 64 -5.41 -11.61 13.91
CA VAL A 64 -4.48 -12.73 13.73
C VAL A 64 -3.07 -12.16 13.77
N TYR A 65 -2.35 -12.41 14.85
CA TYR A 65 -0.99 -11.92 15.04
C TYR A 65 0.06 -12.93 14.59
N LEU A 66 1.00 -12.45 13.77
CA LEU A 66 2.16 -13.20 13.33
C LEU A 66 3.44 -12.43 13.66
N LYS A 67 4.52 -13.14 14.03
CA LYS A 67 5.81 -12.52 14.37
C LYS A 67 6.96 -13.22 13.67
N SER A 68 7.90 -12.44 13.15
CA SER A 68 9.21 -12.90 12.67
C SER A 68 10.29 -12.65 13.73
N LYS A 69 11.35 -13.45 13.69
CA LYS A 69 12.55 -13.23 14.51
C LYS A 69 13.43 -12.08 14.01
N CYS A 70 13.32 -11.72 12.74
CA CYS A 70 14.14 -10.66 12.13
C CYS A 70 13.39 -9.93 11.03
N ASN A 71 13.80 -8.69 10.77
CA ASN A 71 13.23 -7.88 9.70
C ASN A 71 13.62 -8.43 8.31
N ALA A 72 12.61 -8.83 7.54
CA ALA A 72 12.76 -9.30 6.17
C ALA A 72 12.14 -8.34 5.13
N GLY A 73 11.47 -7.28 5.58
CA GLY A 73 10.89 -6.21 4.77
C GLY A 73 9.42 -6.42 4.40
N LEU A 74 8.77 -5.31 4.00
CA LEU A 74 7.32 -5.25 3.77
C LEU A 74 6.80 -6.32 2.80
N ALA A 75 7.48 -6.54 1.67
CA ALA A 75 7.10 -7.56 0.71
C ALA A 75 7.04 -8.96 1.33
N ASN A 76 7.98 -9.30 2.24
CA ASN A 76 7.95 -10.56 2.95
C ASN A 76 6.79 -10.60 3.95
N ALA A 77 6.61 -9.56 4.75
CA ALA A 77 5.54 -9.46 5.73
C ALA A 77 4.16 -9.64 5.08
N LEU A 78 3.89 -8.93 3.98
CA LEU A 78 2.63 -9.06 3.25
C LEU A 78 2.45 -10.45 2.65
N ASN A 79 3.51 -11.08 2.12
CA ASN A 79 3.43 -12.45 1.62
C ASN A 79 3.11 -13.47 2.72
N GLN A 80 3.63 -13.29 3.94
CA GLN A 80 3.25 -14.12 5.08
C GLN A 80 1.77 -13.94 5.46
N CYS A 81 1.27 -12.72 5.44
CA CYS A 81 -0.15 -12.45 5.63
C CYS A 81 -1.00 -13.14 4.55
N ILE A 82 -0.64 -13.01 3.27
CA ILE A 82 -1.33 -13.65 2.14
C ILE A 82 -1.38 -15.18 2.30
N ALA A 83 -0.32 -15.79 2.82
CA ALA A 83 -0.21 -17.24 2.98
C ALA A 83 -1.22 -17.80 3.99
N VAL A 84 -1.52 -17.07 5.08
CA VAL A 84 -2.44 -17.51 6.14
C VAL A 84 -3.86 -16.96 5.98
N ALA A 85 -4.05 -15.96 5.15
CA ALA A 85 -5.34 -15.30 4.92
C ALA A 85 -6.43 -16.30 4.54
N LYS A 86 -7.60 -16.22 5.21
CA LYS A 86 -8.77 -17.06 4.96
C LYS A 86 -9.74 -16.42 3.98
N GLY A 87 -9.88 -15.10 4.02
CA GLY A 87 -10.79 -14.35 3.14
C GLY A 87 -10.48 -14.51 1.66
N ASN A 88 -11.50 -14.35 0.83
CA ASN A 88 -11.38 -14.35 -0.63
C ASN A 88 -10.87 -13.00 -1.17
N TYR A 89 -10.97 -11.95 -0.37
CA TYR A 89 -10.49 -10.60 -0.64
C TYR A 89 -9.39 -10.23 0.35
N LEU A 90 -8.35 -9.55 -0.14
CA LEU A 90 -7.22 -9.11 0.64
C LEU A 90 -7.15 -7.57 0.61
N ALA A 91 -7.51 -6.92 1.70
CA ALA A 91 -7.41 -5.47 1.85
C ALA A 91 -6.07 -5.09 2.46
N ARG A 92 -5.34 -4.19 1.82
CA ARG A 92 -4.05 -3.72 2.31
C ARG A 92 -4.27 -2.59 3.32
N MET A 93 -3.43 -2.49 4.36
CA MET A 93 -3.42 -1.40 5.33
C MET A 93 -2.00 -1.13 5.82
N ASP A 94 -1.63 0.16 5.97
CA ASP A 94 -0.41 0.58 6.65
C ASP A 94 -0.67 0.86 8.13
N ALA A 95 0.39 0.77 8.94
CA ALA A 95 0.31 0.96 10.39
C ALA A 95 0.25 2.44 10.81
N ASP A 96 0.37 3.36 9.85
CA ASP A 96 0.35 4.81 10.04
C ASP A 96 -0.82 5.52 9.31
N ASP A 97 -1.66 4.76 8.59
CA ASP A 97 -2.85 5.28 7.91
C ASP A 97 -4.13 5.10 8.74
N VAL A 98 -5.25 5.70 8.30
CA VAL A 98 -6.56 5.51 8.93
C VAL A 98 -7.61 5.20 7.86
N ALA A 99 -8.26 4.04 7.97
CA ALA A 99 -9.35 3.66 7.08
C ALA A 99 -10.64 4.41 7.43
N LEU A 100 -11.34 4.99 6.45
CA LEU A 100 -12.66 5.56 6.70
C LEU A 100 -13.70 4.45 6.93
N PRO A 101 -14.78 4.69 7.70
CA PRO A 101 -15.67 3.63 8.23
C PRO A 101 -16.27 2.70 7.17
N ASN A 102 -16.56 3.21 5.98
CA ASN A 102 -17.20 2.44 4.90
C ASN A 102 -16.21 1.84 3.89
N ARG A 103 -14.90 2.00 4.11
CA ARG A 103 -13.88 1.61 3.12
C ARG A 103 -14.01 0.16 2.69
N LEU A 104 -14.00 -0.78 3.64
CA LEU A 104 -14.03 -2.20 3.30
C LEU A 104 -15.35 -2.59 2.61
N LYS A 105 -16.48 -2.04 3.06
CA LYS A 105 -17.79 -2.28 2.44
C LYS A 105 -17.83 -1.81 0.99
N ARG A 106 -17.37 -0.57 0.72
CA ARG A 106 -17.36 0.03 -0.63
C ARG A 106 -16.48 -0.76 -1.60
N LEU A 107 -15.26 -1.15 -1.16
CA LEU A 107 -14.34 -1.94 -1.98
C LEU A 107 -14.86 -3.36 -2.24
N TYR A 108 -15.47 -3.98 -1.23
CA TYR A 108 -16.04 -5.32 -1.34
C TYR A 108 -17.21 -5.35 -2.32
N ASP A 109 -18.21 -4.45 -2.13
CA ASP A 109 -19.38 -4.38 -3.00
C ASP A 109 -18.96 -4.15 -4.46
N PHE A 110 -18.02 -3.22 -4.69
CA PHE A 110 -17.52 -2.98 -6.04
C PHE A 110 -16.94 -4.25 -6.68
N LEU A 111 -16.11 -5.00 -5.97
CA LEU A 111 -15.54 -6.23 -6.52
C LEU A 111 -16.60 -7.34 -6.70
N GLU A 112 -17.63 -7.42 -5.86
CA GLU A 112 -18.73 -8.38 -6.05
C GLU A 112 -19.55 -8.07 -7.32
N GLU A 113 -19.79 -6.79 -7.58
CA GLU A 113 -20.58 -6.31 -8.72
C GLU A 113 -19.79 -6.30 -10.04
N ASN A 114 -18.45 -6.20 -10.01
CA ASN A 114 -17.59 -6.00 -11.18
C ASN A 114 -16.51 -7.09 -11.26
N GLN A 115 -16.87 -8.24 -11.84
CA GLN A 115 -16.02 -9.44 -11.87
C GLN A 115 -14.81 -9.31 -12.81
N GLU A 116 -14.83 -8.37 -13.75
CA GLU A 116 -13.73 -8.10 -14.67
C GLU A 116 -12.50 -7.47 -13.99
N TYR A 117 -12.68 -6.78 -12.85
CA TYR A 117 -11.57 -6.18 -12.11
C TYR A 117 -11.01 -7.14 -11.05
N GLN A 118 -9.67 -7.21 -11.00
CA GLN A 118 -8.96 -8.12 -10.08
C GLN A 118 -8.58 -7.44 -8.77
N TRP A 119 -8.58 -6.14 -8.74
CA TRP A 119 -8.43 -5.30 -7.54
C TRP A 119 -9.15 -3.98 -7.73
N VAL A 120 -9.46 -3.36 -6.61
CA VAL A 120 -10.03 -2.01 -6.54
C VAL A 120 -9.26 -1.18 -5.53
N GLY A 121 -8.96 0.05 -5.90
CA GLY A 121 -8.42 1.09 -5.02
C GLY A 121 -9.41 2.22 -4.81
N SER A 122 -8.96 3.26 -4.14
CA SER A 122 -9.72 4.51 -3.95
C SER A 122 -8.78 5.71 -3.93
N ASN A 123 -9.33 6.92 -3.98
CA ASN A 123 -8.63 8.13 -3.61
C ASN A 123 -8.34 8.15 -2.10
N ALA A 124 -7.48 9.06 -1.66
CA ALA A 124 -7.14 9.24 -0.25
C ALA A 124 -6.98 10.72 0.10
N LYS A 125 -7.34 11.09 1.32
CA LYS A 125 -6.92 12.37 1.91
C LYS A 125 -5.52 12.24 2.47
N LEU A 126 -4.69 13.25 2.24
CA LEU A 126 -3.33 13.32 2.77
C LEU A 126 -3.34 13.92 4.16
N MET A 127 -2.74 13.21 5.12
CA MET A 127 -2.76 13.54 6.54
C MET A 127 -1.34 13.68 7.09
N SER A 128 -1.13 14.65 7.97
CA SER A 128 0.07 14.82 8.79
C SER A 128 -0.32 14.97 10.26
N GLU A 129 0.66 15.17 11.14
CA GLU A 129 0.40 15.51 12.57
C GLU A 129 -0.47 16.75 12.75
N GLN A 130 -0.46 17.70 11.79
CA GLN A 130 -1.26 18.93 11.82
C GLN A 130 -2.68 18.75 11.28
N GLY A 131 -3.04 17.57 10.80
CA GLY A 131 -4.35 17.25 10.23
C GLY A 131 -4.31 16.96 8.73
N VAL A 132 -5.47 16.98 8.10
CA VAL A 132 -5.61 16.78 6.64
C VAL A 132 -5.14 18.04 5.91
N TRP A 133 -4.25 17.85 4.91
CA TRP A 133 -3.65 18.96 4.18
C TRP A 133 -3.79 18.86 2.64
N GLY A 134 -4.33 17.77 2.12
CA GLY A 134 -4.50 17.57 0.68
C GLY A 134 -5.33 16.33 0.37
N SER A 135 -5.48 16.03 -0.91
CA SER A 135 -6.10 14.81 -1.43
C SER A 135 -5.26 14.23 -2.55
N GLU A 136 -5.16 12.91 -2.64
CA GLU A 136 -4.51 12.22 -3.75
C GLU A 136 -5.58 11.51 -4.57
N ALA A 137 -5.86 12.07 -5.76
CA ALA A 137 -6.73 11.46 -6.75
C ALA A 137 -5.91 10.58 -7.70
N VAL A 138 -6.46 9.42 -8.05
CA VAL A 138 -5.84 8.46 -8.96
C VAL A 138 -6.76 8.18 -10.16
N PRO A 139 -6.22 7.78 -11.33
CA PRO A 139 -7.03 7.48 -12.51
C PRO A 139 -8.09 6.41 -12.21
N VAL A 140 -9.31 6.58 -12.73
CA VAL A 140 -10.45 5.64 -12.54
C VAL A 140 -10.07 4.24 -13.02
N ILE A 141 -9.65 4.10 -14.27
CA ILE A 141 -9.20 2.86 -14.89
C ILE A 141 -7.77 3.08 -15.39
N PRO A 142 -6.75 2.79 -14.56
CA PRO A 142 -5.37 3.01 -14.93
C PRO A 142 -4.95 2.20 -16.15
N VAL A 143 -4.20 2.85 -17.04
CA VAL A 143 -3.58 2.24 -18.21
C VAL A 143 -2.06 2.20 -18.09
N ASN A 144 -1.39 1.45 -18.96
CA ASN A 144 0.06 1.25 -18.86
C ASN A 144 0.86 2.56 -18.84
N THR A 145 0.41 3.62 -19.53
CA THR A 145 1.11 4.91 -19.59
C THR A 145 1.04 5.70 -18.27
N ASP A 146 0.08 5.44 -17.40
CA ASP A 146 -0.03 6.12 -16.12
C ASP A 146 1.13 5.79 -15.19
N PHE A 147 1.71 4.60 -15.34
CA PHE A 147 2.94 4.21 -14.63
C PHE A 147 4.16 5.07 -14.95
N LEU A 148 4.15 5.88 -16.00
CA LEU A 148 5.31 6.73 -16.31
C LEU A 148 5.60 7.74 -15.20
N ARG A 149 4.59 8.33 -14.59
CA ARG A 149 4.75 9.40 -13.60
C ARG A 149 4.91 8.86 -12.18
N TYR A 150 4.00 7.97 -11.74
CA TYR A 150 3.90 7.39 -10.38
C TYR A 150 3.12 6.07 -10.42
N SER A 151 2.93 5.43 -9.28
CA SER A 151 1.99 4.31 -9.17
C SER A 151 0.56 4.83 -9.30
N PRO A 152 -0.24 4.34 -10.27
CA PRO A 152 -1.62 4.80 -10.45
C PRO A 152 -2.61 4.17 -9.46
N TYR A 153 -2.10 3.61 -8.36
CA TYR A 153 -2.86 3.04 -7.26
C TYR A 153 -2.20 3.44 -5.94
N ILE A 154 -3.00 3.86 -4.97
CA ILE A 154 -2.58 4.12 -3.59
C ILE A 154 -2.54 2.78 -2.87
N HIS A 155 -1.35 2.23 -2.64
CA HIS A 155 -1.18 0.86 -2.15
C HIS A 155 -1.98 0.53 -0.88
N PRO A 156 -1.99 1.35 0.20
CA PRO A 156 -2.79 1.07 1.38
C PRO A 156 -4.31 1.19 1.16
N ALA A 157 -4.75 1.77 0.06
CA ALA A 157 -6.17 1.93 -0.25
C ALA A 157 -6.76 0.76 -1.08
N VAL A 158 -5.95 -0.26 -1.43
CA VAL A 158 -6.36 -1.31 -2.37
C VAL A 158 -6.90 -2.55 -1.68
N MET A 159 -7.92 -3.16 -2.30
CA MET A 159 -8.41 -4.51 -2.04
C MET A 159 -8.23 -5.38 -3.30
N PHE A 160 -7.63 -6.56 -3.13
CA PHE A 160 -7.36 -7.53 -4.20
C PHE A 160 -8.29 -8.74 -4.07
N ARG A 161 -8.65 -9.37 -5.18
CA ARG A 161 -9.05 -10.77 -5.16
C ARG A 161 -7.83 -11.60 -4.76
N LYS A 162 -7.96 -12.46 -3.76
CA LYS A 162 -6.84 -13.31 -3.28
C LYS A 162 -6.27 -14.18 -4.41
N SER A 163 -7.11 -14.62 -5.33
CA SER A 163 -6.73 -15.44 -6.48
C SER A 163 -5.66 -14.77 -7.35
N VAL A 164 -5.78 -13.47 -7.62
CA VAL A 164 -4.82 -12.75 -8.48
C VAL A 164 -3.45 -12.64 -7.81
N LEU A 165 -3.39 -12.37 -6.49
CA LEU A 165 -2.12 -12.33 -5.77
C LEU A 165 -1.45 -13.71 -5.73
N LYS A 166 -2.24 -14.80 -5.58
CA LYS A 166 -1.72 -16.18 -5.68
C LYS A 166 -1.18 -16.47 -7.08
N ALA A 167 -1.90 -16.09 -8.15
CA ALA A 167 -1.49 -16.33 -9.54
C ALA A 167 -0.17 -15.64 -9.89
N VAL A 168 0.12 -14.47 -9.30
CA VAL A 168 1.39 -13.75 -9.50
C VAL A 168 2.44 -14.05 -8.42
N LYS A 169 2.17 -15.00 -7.50
CA LYS A 169 3.07 -15.39 -6.39
C LYS A 169 3.36 -14.25 -5.41
N GLY A 170 2.36 -13.38 -5.16
CA GLY A 170 2.45 -12.27 -4.21
C GLY A 170 3.43 -11.18 -4.60
N TYR A 171 3.99 -10.51 -3.59
CA TYR A 171 4.99 -9.44 -3.73
C TYR A 171 6.37 -10.00 -4.04
N ASN A 172 7.10 -9.31 -4.91
CA ASN A 172 8.48 -9.66 -5.23
C ASN A 172 9.42 -9.25 -4.08
N LYS A 173 10.13 -10.24 -3.48
CA LYS A 173 11.06 -10.04 -2.36
C LYS A 173 12.48 -9.69 -2.80
N ALA A 174 12.72 -9.51 -4.10
CA ALA A 174 14.05 -9.19 -4.59
C ALA A 174 14.55 -7.85 -4.01
N ARG A 175 15.85 -7.76 -3.71
CA ARG A 175 16.46 -6.55 -3.16
C ARG A 175 16.19 -5.30 -4.00
N VAL A 176 16.08 -5.46 -5.32
CA VAL A 176 15.85 -4.37 -6.28
C VAL A 176 14.46 -3.75 -6.14
N THR A 177 13.47 -4.48 -5.61
CA THR A 177 12.09 -3.98 -5.45
C THR A 177 11.85 -3.30 -4.10
N LYS A 178 12.85 -3.28 -3.20
CA LYS A 178 12.69 -2.70 -1.86
C LYS A 178 12.31 -1.22 -1.94
N ARG A 179 11.21 -0.84 -1.30
CA ARG A 179 10.58 0.50 -1.32
C ARG A 179 9.89 0.88 -2.65
N CYS A 180 9.65 -0.10 -3.51
CA CYS A 180 8.82 0.00 -4.72
C CYS A 180 8.19 -1.36 -5.06
N GLU A 181 7.94 -2.16 -4.03
CA GLU A 181 7.31 -3.49 -4.12
C GLU A 181 5.89 -3.44 -4.67
N ASP A 182 5.14 -2.40 -4.34
CA ASP A 182 3.81 -2.09 -4.83
C ASP A 182 3.84 -1.70 -6.32
N TYR A 183 4.74 -0.80 -6.68
CA TYR A 183 4.90 -0.33 -8.05
C TYR A 183 5.29 -1.48 -9.01
N GLU A 184 6.19 -2.36 -8.58
CA GLU A 184 6.53 -3.57 -9.32
C GLU A 184 5.34 -4.52 -9.43
N LEU A 185 4.59 -4.73 -8.34
CA LEU A 185 3.42 -5.61 -8.33
C LEU A 185 2.36 -5.14 -9.33
N PHE A 186 1.98 -3.86 -9.29
CA PHE A 186 0.96 -3.34 -10.20
C PHE A 186 1.40 -3.40 -11.67
N MET A 187 2.66 -3.04 -11.99
CA MET A 187 3.19 -3.21 -13.36
C MET A 187 3.18 -4.67 -13.79
N ARG A 188 3.49 -5.61 -12.90
CA ARG A 188 3.47 -7.05 -13.18
C ARG A 188 2.06 -7.58 -13.40
N LEU A 189 1.08 -7.08 -12.64
CA LEU A 189 -0.33 -7.40 -12.83
C LEU A 189 -0.84 -6.91 -14.19
N HIS A 190 -0.58 -5.65 -14.54
CA HIS A 190 -0.92 -5.10 -15.85
C HIS A 190 -0.24 -5.85 -17.01
N TYR A 191 1.04 -6.18 -16.87
CA TYR A 191 1.76 -7.01 -17.85
C TYR A 191 1.13 -8.40 -18.07
N ARG A 192 0.49 -8.95 -17.04
CA ARG A 192 -0.25 -10.21 -17.10
C ARG A 192 -1.65 -10.06 -17.67
N GLY A 193 -2.07 -8.88 -18.06
CA GLY A 193 -3.40 -8.60 -18.60
C GLY A 193 -4.50 -8.47 -17.54
N TYR A 194 -4.14 -8.39 -16.26
CA TYR A 194 -5.11 -8.11 -15.20
C TYR A 194 -5.41 -6.61 -15.13
N GLN A 195 -6.63 -6.26 -14.75
CA GLN A 195 -7.09 -4.89 -14.67
C GLN A 195 -7.60 -4.55 -13.26
N GLY A 196 -7.28 -3.34 -12.80
CA GLY A 196 -7.81 -2.75 -11.58
C GLY A 196 -8.64 -1.51 -11.84
N TYR A 197 -9.35 -1.07 -10.83
CA TYR A 197 -10.19 0.12 -10.84
C TYR A 197 -9.89 0.98 -9.60
N ASN A 198 -10.13 2.29 -9.66
CA ASN A 198 -10.10 3.15 -8.48
C ASN A 198 -11.45 3.87 -8.33
N ILE A 199 -12.14 3.61 -7.22
CA ILE A 199 -13.33 4.35 -6.81
C ILE A 199 -12.93 5.80 -6.54
N GLN A 200 -13.69 6.74 -7.10
CA GLN A 200 -13.41 8.18 -6.97
C GLN A 200 -14.01 8.75 -5.67
N GLU A 201 -13.73 8.05 -4.57
CA GLU A 201 -14.09 8.45 -3.21
C GLU A 201 -12.84 8.39 -2.33
N ASP A 202 -12.72 9.34 -1.41
CA ASP A 202 -11.69 9.27 -0.38
C ASP A 202 -12.10 8.23 0.66
N LEU A 203 -11.44 7.08 0.68
CA LEU A 203 -11.73 5.99 1.63
C LEU A 203 -10.60 5.74 2.64
N LEU A 204 -9.53 6.51 2.55
CA LEU A 204 -8.35 6.41 3.40
C LEU A 204 -7.83 7.80 3.79
N LEU A 205 -7.38 7.97 5.02
CA LEU A 205 -6.48 9.04 5.41
C LEU A 205 -5.06 8.50 5.32
N TYR A 206 -4.31 8.95 4.31
CA TYR A 206 -2.96 8.50 4.01
C TYR A 206 -1.94 9.37 4.73
N SER A 207 -1.11 8.76 5.56
CA SER A 207 -0.11 9.46 6.35
C SER A 207 1.09 9.86 5.49
N GLU A 208 1.21 11.15 5.21
CA GLU A 208 2.32 11.69 4.44
C GLU A 208 2.88 12.96 5.09
N ASP A 209 4.13 12.86 5.54
CA ASP A 209 4.87 13.93 6.18
C ASP A 209 6.31 14.08 5.63
N VAL A 210 7.02 15.09 6.09
CA VAL A 210 8.43 15.34 5.73
C VAL A 210 9.34 14.16 6.13
N TYR A 211 8.99 13.40 7.17
CA TYR A 211 9.81 12.25 7.63
C TYR A 211 9.78 11.10 6.63
N ALA A 212 8.66 10.88 5.92
CA ALA A 212 8.57 9.89 4.86
C ALA A 212 9.65 10.14 3.78
N TYR A 213 9.86 11.41 3.41
CA TYR A 213 10.88 11.81 2.43
C TYR A 213 12.31 11.71 2.96
N LYS A 214 12.54 11.93 4.26
CA LYS A 214 13.87 11.80 4.89
C LYS A 214 14.35 10.36 4.97
N LYS A 215 13.43 9.38 5.16
CA LYS A 215 13.76 7.94 5.24
C LYS A 215 14.24 7.37 3.89
N ARG A 216 14.02 8.06 2.77
CA ARG A 216 14.35 7.57 1.43
C ARG A 216 15.84 7.76 1.11
N LYS A 217 16.62 6.68 1.30
CA LYS A 217 18.05 6.65 0.94
C LYS A 217 18.23 6.64 -0.58
N TYR A 218 19.30 7.29 -1.10
CA TYR A 218 19.57 7.39 -2.55
C TYR A 218 19.63 6.02 -3.27
N ARG A 219 20.11 4.98 -2.59
CA ARG A 219 20.09 3.61 -3.13
C ARG A 219 18.69 3.12 -3.57
N TYR A 220 17.64 3.60 -2.91
CA TYR A 220 16.26 3.26 -3.30
C TYR A 220 15.83 3.95 -4.59
N CYS A 221 16.40 5.12 -4.90
CA CYS A 221 16.19 5.79 -6.18
C CYS A 221 16.82 5.01 -7.34
N ILE A 222 18.00 4.41 -7.11
CA ILE A 222 18.64 3.51 -8.09
C ILE A 222 17.78 2.25 -8.30
N GLN A 223 17.28 1.65 -7.22
CA GLN A 223 16.41 0.48 -7.29
C GLN A 223 15.11 0.79 -8.05
N GLU A 224 14.48 1.92 -7.74
CA GLU A 224 13.27 2.36 -8.46
C GLU A 224 13.55 2.59 -9.94
N MET A 225 14.69 3.19 -10.31
CA MET A 225 15.09 3.33 -11.71
C MET A 225 15.16 1.97 -12.41
N CYS A 226 15.75 0.96 -11.77
CA CYS A 226 15.81 -0.40 -12.32
C CYS A 226 14.42 -1.01 -12.47
N VAL A 227 13.56 -0.85 -11.47
CA VAL A 227 12.17 -1.35 -11.51
C VAL A 227 11.39 -0.65 -12.64
N ARG A 228 11.54 0.67 -12.80
CA ARG A 228 10.94 1.44 -13.91
C ARG A 228 11.42 0.92 -15.25
N TYR A 229 12.72 0.77 -15.44
CA TYR A 229 13.28 0.27 -16.70
C TYR A 229 12.69 -1.10 -17.08
N LEU A 230 12.74 -2.06 -16.15
CA LEU A 230 12.24 -3.42 -16.38
C LEU A 230 10.71 -3.44 -16.57
N GLY A 231 9.99 -2.71 -15.74
CA GLY A 231 8.54 -2.61 -15.81
C GLY A 231 8.06 -1.95 -17.11
N PHE A 232 8.62 -0.81 -17.47
CA PHE A 232 8.26 -0.11 -18.71
C PHE A 232 8.57 -0.92 -19.97
N LYS A 233 9.68 -1.67 -19.95
CA LYS A 233 10.00 -2.61 -21.04
C LYS A 233 8.92 -3.69 -21.17
N LYS A 234 8.49 -4.32 -20.06
CA LYS A 234 7.44 -5.35 -20.05
C LYS A 234 6.09 -4.79 -20.48
N LEU A 235 5.73 -3.60 -20.02
CA LEU A 235 4.46 -2.94 -20.36
C LEU A 235 4.44 -2.36 -21.81
N GLY A 236 5.56 -2.43 -22.56
CA GLY A 236 5.65 -1.88 -23.92
C GLY A 236 5.67 -0.34 -23.98
N ILE A 237 5.90 0.34 -22.84
CA ILE A 237 5.93 1.81 -22.76
C ILE A 237 7.36 2.38 -22.71
N LEU A 238 8.38 1.54 -22.73
CA LEU A 238 9.78 1.98 -22.79
C LEU A 238 10.12 2.44 -24.22
N LYS A 239 10.22 3.75 -24.42
CA LYS A 239 10.56 4.40 -25.70
C LYS A 239 11.58 5.52 -25.42
N MET A 240 12.29 6.03 -26.46
CA MET A 240 13.23 7.15 -26.27
C MET A 240 12.59 8.35 -25.53
N LYS A 241 11.35 8.70 -25.86
CA LYS A 241 10.60 9.78 -25.20
C LYS A 241 10.25 9.51 -23.74
N THR A 242 10.28 8.25 -23.27
CA THR A 242 9.94 7.87 -21.88
C THR A 242 11.16 7.58 -20.99
N ILE A 243 12.38 7.59 -21.55
CA ILE A 243 13.63 7.47 -20.80
C ILE A 243 13.74 8.48 -19.63
N PRO A 244 13.35 9.75 -19.78
CA PRO A 244 13.39 10.71 -18.66
C PRO A 244 12.60 10.24 -17.43
N TYR A 245 11.47 9.54 -17.60
CA TYR A 245 10.69 8.99 -16.48
C TYR A 245 11.41 7.83 -15.79
N VAL A 246 12.24 7.06 -16.49
CA VAL A 246 13.09 6.02 -15.90
C VAL A 246 14.15 6.65 -15.01
N ILE A 247 14.77 7.75 -15.44
CA ILE A 247 15.86 8.43 -14.73
C ILE A 247 15.33 9.37 -13.63
N LYS A 248 14.08 9.81 -13.71
CA LYS A 248 13.43 10.74 -12.76
C LYS A 248 13.75 10.44 -11.28
N PRO A 249 13.70 9.18 -10.78
CA PRO A 249 14.00 8.89 -9.37
C PRO A 249 15.40 9.34 -8.94
N LEU A 250 16.40 9.25 -9.82
CA LEU A 250 17.77 9.68 -9.51
C LEU A 250 17.83 11.20 -9.31
N LEU A 251 17.18 11.96 -10.20
CA LEU A 251 17.14 13.43 -10.12
C LEU A 251 16.39 13.91 -8.89
N VAL A 252 15.19 13.32 -8.64
CA VAL A 252 14.38 13.61 -7.46
C VAL A 252 15.11 13.21 -6.18
N GLY A 253 15.90 12.13 -6.21
CA GLY A 253 16.68 11.66 -5.07
C GLY A 253 17.78 12.64 -4.62
N LEU A 254 18.27 13.51 -5.50
CA LEU A 254 19.24 14.56 -5.18
C LEU A 254 18.61 15.78 -4.50
N MET A 255 17.29 15.93 -4.60
CA MET A 255 16.59 17.08 -4.00
C MET A 255 16.45 16.92 -2.48
N PRO A 256 16.62 18.01 -1.68
CA PRO A 256 16.34 17.99 -0.25
C PRO A 256 14.91 17.52 0.07
N ALA A 257 14.75 16.72 1.14
CA ALA A 257 13.45 16.17 1.53
C ALA A 257 12.35 17.24 1.73
N LYS A 258 12.70 18.36 2.36
CA LYS A 258 11.78 19.51 2.57
C LYS A 258 11.29 20.10 1.24
N LEU A 259 12.17 20.23 0.25
CA LEU A 259 11.80 20.77 -1.06
C LEU A 259 10.86 19.82 -1.82
N ARG A 260 11.12 18.51 -1.76
CA ARG A 260 10.24 17.49 -2.36
C ARG A 260 8.83 17.54 -1.76
N PHE A 261 8.72 17.61 -0.43
CA PHE A 261 7.46 17.71 0.27
C PHE A 261 6.71 19.00 -0.09
N TYR A 262 7.41 20.14 -0.09
CA TYR A 262 6.82 21.43 -0.46
C TYR A 262 6.28 21.48 -1.90
N ILE A 263 7.02 20.88 -2.86
CA ILE A 263 6.57 20.79 -4.25
C ILE A 263 5.27 19.96 -4.33
N LYS A 264 5.19 18.84 -3.58
CA LYS A 264 3.98 18.02 -3.56
C LYS A 264 2.81 18.80 -2.96
N GLN A 265 2.97 19.41 -1.79
CA GLN A 265 1.91 20.22 -1.19
C GLN A 265 1.36 21.29 -2.14
N ARG A 266 2.23 21.97 -2.91
CA ARG A 266 1.77 22.95 -3.90
C ARG A 266 1.01 22.33 -5.07
N ALA A 267 1.43 21.17 -5.55
CA ALA A 267 0.75 20.50 -6.65
C ALA A 267 -0.69 20.11 -6.25
N ASP A 268 -0.88 19.61 -5.04
CA ASP A 268 -2.17 19.13 -4.52
C ASP A 268 -3.12 20.28 -4.07
N HIS A 269 -2.64 21.53 -3.96
CA HIS A 269 -3.48 22.70 -3.66
C HIS A 269 -4.05 23.39 -4.91
N TYR A 270 -3.64 22.98 -6.12
CA TYR A 270 -4.07 23.59 -7.39
C TYR A 270 -4.99 22.67 -8.24
N GLU A 271 -5.35 21.50 -7.74
CA GLU A 271 -6.39 20.61 -8.29
C GLU A 271 -7.62 20.58 -7.36
#